data_259083165d01fddae48bd2ca50f4ea3d
#
_entry.id   259083165d01fddae48bd2ca50f4ea3d
#
_cell.length_a   1.000
_cell.length_b   1.000
_cell.length_c   1.000
_cell.angle_alpha   90.00
_cell.angle_beta   90.00
_cell.angle_gamma   90.00
#
_symmetry.space_group_name_H-M   'P 1'
#
loop_
_entity.id
_entity.type
_entity.pdbx_description
1 polymer ?
#
loop_
_entity_poly.entity_id
_entity_poly.type
_entity_poly.pdbx_seq_one_letter_code
_entity_poly.pdbx_strand_id
1 'polypeptide(L)'
;MSVYLILPTKNPGPLWPKWLAAVECQQPTVQCLIVDSESNDGTRFSDLPVGWTFVRIPAADFNHGGTRTLALQDVPAEAEVVVFMTQDALLAGPNALQALVSAFADPAVACAFGRQLPHKDATPVAAHARAFNYPLSSRTVSMADQPQLGLKTCFLSNSFAAYRLADLLGVGGFPSDVILGEDMSVAARLLMRGRRVAYVAEACVYHSHNYTLTQEFCRYFDTGVFHARTPWLLQTFGEVGGEGLRFIRSELAYVCRHAPTWIPVAIASSLAKWLGYKLGRIEAHLPLTLKRWCSMHKGYWS
;
A
#
# COMPACT_ATOMS: atom_id res chain seq x y z
N MET A 1 20.00 -6.09 13.50
CA MET A 1 18.59 -5.63 13.37
C MET A 1 17.76 -6.85 13.01
N SER A 2 16.87 -7.24 13.92
CA SER A 2 15.95 -8.37 13.73
C SER A 2 14.72 -7.90 12.93
N VAL A 3 14.38 -8.63 11.87
CA VAL A 3 13.31 -8.30 10.93
C VAL A 3 12.26 -9.41 10.94
N TYR A 4 11.00 -9.03 10.98
CA TYR A 4 9.87 -9.95 10.96
C TYR A 4 8.88 -9.54 9.87
N LEU A 5 8.45 -10.48 9.02
CA LEU A 5 7.54 -10.21 7.93
C LEU A 5 6.12 -10.61 8.30
N ILE A 6 5.13 -9.81 7.91
CA ILE A 6 3.71 -10.07 8.13
C ILE A 6 2.98 -10.01 6.79
N LEU A 7 2.24 -11.07 6.47
CA LEU A 7 1.42 -11.18 5.27
C LEU A 7 -0.04 -11.41 5.61
N PRO A 8 -0.90 -10.38 5.60
CA PRO A 8 -2.34 -10.60 5.51
C PRO A 8 -2.70 -11.17 4.14
N THR A 9 -3.50 -12.24 4.12
CA THR A 9 -3.85 -12.94 2.87
C THR A 9 -5.28 -13.43 2.86
N LYS A 10 -5.85 -13.55 1.66
CA LYS A 10 -7.12 -14.22 1.38
C LYS A 10 -7.13 -14.70 -0.06
N ASN A 11 -7.33 -16.01 -0.26
CA ASN A 11 -7.41 -16.62 -1.59
C ASN A 11 -6.24 -16.20 -2.51
N PRO A 12 -4.97 -16.42 -2.12
CA PRO A 12 -3.82 -16.01 -2.93
C PRO A 12 -3.65 -16.84 -4.21
N GLY A 13 -4.27 -18.03 -4.28
CA GLY A 13 -4.32 -18.88 -5.47
C GLY A 13 -2.95 -19.14 -6.11
N PRO A 14 -2.83 -18.97 -7.44
CA PRO A 14 -1.60 -19.26 -8.16
C PRO A 14 -0.45 -18.29 -7.86
N LEU A 15 -0.69 -17.20 -7.14
CA LEU A 15 0.37 -16.29 -6.70
C LEU A 15 1.11 -16.83 -5.49
N TRP A 16 0.47 -17.67 -4.67
CA TRP A 16 1.04 -18.19 -3.43
C TRP A 16 2.42 -18.86 -3.60
N PRO A 17 2.59 -19.87 -4.46
CA PRO A 17 3.90 -20.50 -4.62
C PRO A 17 4.98 -19.55 -5.15
N LYS A 18 4.59 -18.56 -5.97
CA LYS A 18 5.53 -17.55 -6.48
C LYS A 18 5.95 -16.58 -5.40
N TRP A 19 5.01 -16.16 -4.57
CA TRP A 19 5.26 -15.28 -3.43
C TRP A 19 6.16 -15.97 -2.41
N LEU A 20 5.84 -17.22 -2.05
CA LEU A 20 6.62 -18.04 -1.13
C LEU A 20 8.07 -18.17 -1.60
N ALA A 21 8.29 -18.64 -2.83
CA ALA A 21 9.63 -18.79 -3.40
C ALA A 21 10.42 -17.46 -3.44
N ALA A 22 9.74 -16.33 -3.73
CA ALA A 22 10.37 -15.03 -3.77
C ALA A 22 10.84 -14.55 -2.38
N VAL A 23 10.10 -14.91 -1.31
CA VAL A 23 10.49 -14.56 0.07
C VAL A 23 11.56 -15.52 0.60
N GLU A 24 11.48 -16.82 0.32
CA GLU A 24 12.50 -17.81 0.72
C GLU A 24 13.88 -17.50 0.12
N CYS A 25 13.92 -16.90 -1.07
CA CYS A 25 15.17 -16.49 -1.72
C CYS A 25 15.83 -15.24 -1.10
N GLN A 26 15.18 -14.56 -0.13
CA GLN A 26 15.74 -13.32 0.42
C GLN A 26 16.98 -13.56 1.29
N GLN A 27 17.88 -12.60 1.24
CA GLN A 27 19.10 -12.56 2.04
C GLN A 27 19.11 -11.29 2.90
N PRO A 28 19.23 -11.40 4.25
CA PRO A 28 19.12 -12.62 5.05
C PRO A 28 17.72 -13.23 5.02
N THR A 29 17.60 -14.50 5.44
CA THR A 29 16.29 -15.15 5.63
C THR A 29 15.48 -14.43 6.67
N VAL A 30 14.15 -14.41 6.48
CA VAL A 30 13.22 -13.71 7.36
C VAL A 30 12.18 -14.68 7.94
N GLN A 31 11.84 -14.49 9.20
CA GLN A 31 10.67 -15.11 9.80
C GLN A 31 9.40 -14.41 9.32
N CYS A 32 8.32 -15.16 9.15
CA CYS A 32 7.08 -14.62 8.59
C CYS A 32 5.85 -15.10 9.38
N LEU A 33 4.92 -14.17 9.59
CA LEU A 33 3.57 -14.46 10.05
C LEU A 33 2.59 -14.33 8.88
N ILE A 34 1.90 -15.41 8.57
CA ILE A 34 0.80 -15.43 7.62
C ILE A 34 -0.52 -15.26 8.39
N VAL A 35 -1.29 -14.22 8.04
CA VAL A 35 -2.63 -13.99 8.61
C VAL A 35 -3.67 -14.24 7.53
N ASP A 36 -4.28 -15.44 7.57
CA ASP A 36 -5.26 -15.87 6.59
C ASP A 36 -6.69 -15.53 7.00
N SER A 37 -7.40 -14.83 6.13
CA SER A 37 -8.80 -14.43 6.33
C SER A 37 -9.77 -15.45 5.71
N GLU A 38 -9.70 -16.71 6.17
CA GLU A 38 -10.54 -17.84 5.69
C GLU A 38 -10.45 -18.06 4.19
N SER A 39 -9.24 -18.31 3.68
CA SER A 39 -9.05 -18.74 2.28
C SER A 39 -9.78 -20.06 2.01
N ASN A 40 -10.45 -20.12 0.84
CA ASN A 40 -11.25 -21.26 0.38
C ASN A 40 -10.97 -21.63 -1.08
N ASP A 41 -9.86 -21.15 -1.65
CA ASP A 41 -9.40 -21.39 -3.03
C ASP A 41 -8.52 -22.63 -3.17
N GLY A 42 -8.38 -23.43 -2.10
CA GLY A 42 -7.52 -24.61 -2.06
C GLY A 42 -6.05 -24.33 -1.71
N THR A 43 -5.69 -23.08 -1.42
CA THR A 43 -4.33 -22.76 -0.94
C THR A 43 -4.06 -23.45 0.39
N ARG A 44 -2.90 -24.10 0.48
CA ARG A 44 -2.47 -24.82 1.70
C ARG A 44 -1.35 -24.02 2.38
N PHE A 45 -1.49 -23.85 3.69
CA PHE A 45 -0.49 -23.22 4.56
C PHE A 45 0.14 -24.23 5.53
N SER A 46 0.07 -25.57 5.21
CA SER A 46 0.63 -26.63 6.04
C SER A 46 2.15 -26.78 5.90
N ASP A 47 2.69 -26.38 4.76
CA ASP A 47 4.09 -26.62 4.37
C ASP A 47 4.87 -25.30 4.36
N LEU A 48 4.79 -24.56 5.48
CA LEU A 48 5.51 -23.29 5.62
C LEU A 48 6.98 -23.54 5.98
N PRO A 49 7.90 -22.66 5.57
CA PRO A 49 9.30 -22.72 5.97
C PRO A 49 9.48 -22.70 7.49
N VAL A 50 10.60 -23.27 7.96
CA VAL A 50 10.95 -23.28 9.39
C VAL A 50 11.00 -21.85 9.93
N GLY A 51 10.37 -21.63 11.09
CA GLY A 51 10.29 -20.30 11.71
C GLY A 51 9.17 -19.40 11.20
N TRP A 52 8.36 -19.88 10.24
CA TRP A 52 7.15 -19.18 9.83
C TRP A 52 5.96 -19.62 10.65
N THR A 53 5.06 -18.70 10.92
CA THR A 53 3.84 -18.91 11.70
C THR A 53 2.60 -18.62 10.90
N PHE A 54 1.49 -19.20 11.29
CA PHE A 54 0.20 -19.07 10.60
C PHE A 54 -0.92 -18.83 11.61
N VAL A 55 -1.72 -17.81 11.34
CA VAL A 55 -2.93 -17.49 12.10
C VAL A 55 -4.10 -17.36 11.13
N ARG A 56 -5.24 -17.96 11.47
CA ARG A 56 -6.49 -17.79 10.72
C ARG A 56 -7.44 -16.90 11.49
N ILE A 57 -8.02 -15.92 10.80
CA ILE A 57 -9.06 -15.04 11.31
C ILE A 57 -10.34 -15.19 10.49
N PRO A 58 -11.54 -14.99 11.06
CA PRO A 58 -12.79 -14.95 10.30
C PRO A 58 -12.73 -13.89 9.20
N ALA A 59 -13.26 -14.22 8.02
CA ALA A 59 -13.28 -13.26 6.89
C ALA A 59 -14.10 -12.00 7.19
N ALA A 60 -15.09 -12.11 8.08
CA ALA A 60 -15.90 -10.99 8.54
C ALA A 60 -15.10 -10.00 9.42
N ASP A 61 -14.07 -10.49 10.10
CA ASP A 61 -13.24 -9.67 11.02
C ASP A 61 -12.08 -8.99 10.28
N PHE A 62 -11.89 -9.28 8.99
CA PHE A 62 -10.83 -8.67 8.20
C PHE A 62 -11.05 -7.16 8.07
N ASN A 63 -10.01 -6.42 8.46
CA ASN A 63 -9.90 -4.98 8.26
C ASN A 63 -8.46 -4.63 7.92
N HIS A 64 -8.25 -3.78 6.92
CA HIS A 64 -6.90 -3.47 6.44
C HIS A 64 -5.95 -2.99 7.54
N GLY A 65 -6.39 -2.08 8.38
CA GLY A 65 -5.59 -1.58 9.51
C GLY A 65 -5.66 -2.49 10.73
N GLY A 66 -6.88 -2.90 11.13
CA GLY A 66 -7.12 -3.72 12.32
C GLY A 66 -6.39 -5.06 12.27
N THR A 67 -6.46 -5.78 11.14
CA THR A 67 -5.74 -7.05 10.96
C THR A 67 -4.22 -6.89 11.08
N ARG A 68 -3.66 -5.82 10.50
CA ARG A 68 -2.22 -5.55 10.63
C ARG A 68 -1.82 -5.20 12.05
N THR A 69 -2.66 -4.43 12.77
CA THR A 69 -2.40 -4.09 14.18
C THR A 69 -2.54 -5.32 15.07
N LEU A 70 -3.54 -6.16 14.84
CA LEU A 70 -3.70 -7.42 15.56
C LEU A 70 -2.47 -8.33 15.38
N ALA A 71 -1.97 -8.46 14.16
CA ALA A 71 -0.79 -9.25 13.84
C ALA A 71 0.49 -8.80 14.57
N LEU A 72 0.56 -7.55 15.05
CA LEU A 72 1.70 -7.08 15.84
C LEU A 72 1.79 -7.76 17.21
N GLN A 73 0.71 -8.34 17.72
CA GLN A 73 0.70 -9.07 18.99
C GLN A 73 1.46 -10.39 18.92
N ASP A 74 1.57 -10.97 17.72
CA ASP A 74 2.28 -12.22 17.47
C ASP A 74 3.73 -12.01 17.00
N VAL A 75 4.18 -10.75 16.95
CA VAL A 75 5.57 -10.42 16.58
C VAL A 75 6.49 -10.71 17.78
N PRO A 76 7.61 -11.42 17.58
CA PRO A 76 8.58 -11.66 18.64
C PRO A 76 9.09 -10.37 19.28
N ALA A 77 9.27 -10.37 20.60
CA ALA A 77 9.67 -9.19 21.37
C ALA A 77 11.05 -8.62 20.95
N GLU A 78 11.90 -9.46 20.39
CA GLU A 78 13.21 -9.09 19.85
C GLU A 78 13.17 -8.45 18.46
N ALA A 79 12.01 -8.42 17.79
CA ALA A 79 11.89 -7.80 16.49
C ALA A 79 12.03 -6.27 16.58
N GLU A 80 13.00 -5.72 15.84
CA GLU A 80 13.22 -4.28 15.75
C GLU A 80 12.45 -3.63 14.61
N VAL A 81 12.28 -4.39 13.52
CA VAL A 81 11.59 -3.95 12.30
C VAL A 81 10.56 -4.98 11.86
N VAL A 82 9.35 -4.53 11.58
CA VAL A 82 8.31 -5.33 10.95
C VAL A 82 8.10 -4.91 9.50
N VAL A 83 8.00 -5.89 8.61
CA VAL A 83 7.75 -5.68 7.17
C VAL A 83 6.35 -6.17 6.85
N PHE A 84 5.55 -5.35 6.19
CA PHE A 84 4.27 -5.74 5.64
C PHE A 84 4.37 -5.91 4.13
N MET A 85 3.73 -6.97 3.64
CA MET A 85 3.55 -7.21 2.21
C MET A 85 2.08 -7.54 1.92
N THR A 86 1.67 -7.35 0.67
CA THR A 86 0.43 -7.94 0.15
C THR A 86 0.75 -9.19 -0.67
N GLN A 87 -0.21 -10.10 -0.75
CA GLN A 87 -0.06 -11.40 -1.42
C GLN A 87 0.23 -11.31 -2.92
N ASP A 88 -0.04 -10.16 -3.52
CA ASP A 88 0.15 -9.85 -4.95
C ASP A 88 1.40 -9.00 -5.22
N ALA A 89 2.18 -8.69 -4.20
CA ALA A 89 3.47 -8.05 -4.33
C ALA A 89 4.58 -9.10 -4.35
N LEU A 90 5.24 -9.29 -5.48
CA LEU A 90 6.31 -10.27 -5.67
C LEU A 90 7.68 -9.58 -5.62
N LEU A 91 8.54 -9.99 -4.69
CA LEU A 91 9.91 -9.46 -4.59
C LEU A 91 10.68 -9.66 -5.90
N ALA A 92 11.28 -8.59 -6.41
CA ALA A 92 11.90 -8.58 -7.74
C ALA A 92 13.34 -9.11 -7.77
N GLY A 93 13.90 -9.49 -6.61
CA GLY A 93 15.23 -10.06 -6.50
C GLY A 93 15.58 -10.47 -5.07
N PRO A 94 16.69 -11.17 -4.87
CA PRO A 94 17.05 -11.77 -3.57
C PRO A 94 17.43 -10.74 -2.49
N ASN A 95 17.73 -9.51 -2.87
CA ASN A 95 18.19 -8.45 -1.95
C ASN A 95 17.13 -7.37 -1.71
N ALA A 96 15.88 -7.55 -2.19
CA ALA A 96 14.84 -6.53 -2.10
C ALA A 96 14.50 -6.19 -0.64
N LEU A 97 14.40 -7.21 0.22
CA LEU A 97 14.15 -7.04 1.65
C LEU A 97 15.33 -6.34 2.34
N GLN A 98 16.56 -6.76 2.06
CA GLN A 98 17.78 -6.13 2.61
C GLN A 98 17.88 -4.65 2.21
N ALA A 99 17.58 -4.35 0.94
CA ALA A 99 17.55 -2.96 0.46
C ALA A 99 16.54 -2.13 1.25
N LEU A 100 15.30 -2.66 1.46
CA LEU A 100 14.26 -1.94 2.20
C LEU A 100 14.70 -1.63 3.64
N VAL A 101 15.21 -2.65 4.35
CA VAL A 101 15.54 -2.51 5.76
C VAL A 101 16.84 -1.71 5.99
N SER A 102 17.68 -1.53 4.98
CA SER A 102 18.88 -0.69 5.06
C SER A 102 18.57 0.78 5.38
N ALA A 103 17.36 1.26 5.06
CA ALA A 103 16.89 2.59 5.40
C ALA A 103 16.91 2.87 6.92
N PHE A 104 16.79 1.84 7.75
CA PHE A 104 16.79 1.95 9.21
C PHE A 104 18.18 2.11 9.83
N ALA A 105 19.24 2.15 9.01
CA ALA A 105 20.56 2.61 9.45
C ALA A 105 20.53 4.09 9.92
N ASP A 106 19.64 4.90 9.35
CA ASP A 106 19.26 6.20 9.92
C ASP A 106 18.27 5.98 11.09
N PRO A 107 18.67 6.28 12.35
CA PRO A 107 17.77 6.10 13.50
C PRO A 107 16.53 7.01 13.45
N ALA A 108 16.53 8.07 12.65
CA ALA A 108 15.38 8.95 12.47
C ALA A 108 14.32 8.36 11.56
N VAL A 109 14.64 7.36 10.73
CA VAL A 109 13.69 6.66 9.86
C VAL A 109 12.82 5.72 10.70
N ALA A 110 11.51 5.97 10.71
CA ALA A 110 10.53 5.15 11.40
C ALA A 110 9.78 4.20 10.46
N CYS A 111 9.64 4.55 9.18
CA CYS A 111 9.09 3.64 8.18
C CYS A 111 9.76 3.84 6.82
N ALA A 112 9.75 2.77 6.03
CA ALA A 112 10.30 2.74 4.68
C ALA A 112 9.38 1.96 3.76
N PHE A 113 9.35 2.28 2.46
CA PHE A 113 8.61 1.53 1.46
C PHE A 113 9.39 1.36 0.18
N GLY A 114 9.14 0.23 -0.49
CA GLY A 114 9.83 -0.15 -1.70
C GLY A 114 9.18 0.36 -2.98
N ARG A 115 9.91 0.18 -4.07
CA ARG A 115 9.50 0.53 -5.42
C ARG A 115 8.60 -0.54 -6.00
N GLN A 116 7.42 -0.14 -6.49
CA GLN A 116 6.55 -1.02 -7.23
C GLN A 116 6.86 -0.96 -8.73
N LEU A 117 7.17 -2.10 -9.30
CA LEU A 117 7.34 -2.32 -10.73
C LEU A 117 6.03 -2.85 -11.32
N PRO A 118 5.69 -2.50 -12.58
CA PRO A 118 4.55 -3.10 -13.24
C PRO A 118 4.81 -4.59 -13.51
N HIS A 119 3.76 -5.42 -13.39
CA HIS A 119 3.80 -6.80 -13.90
C HIS A 119 4.00 -6.82 -15.42
N LYS A 120 4.44 -7.96 -15.96
CA LYS A 120 4.73 -8.11 -17.41
C LYS A 120 3.51 -7.88 -18.30
N ASP A 121 2.32 -8.16 -17.76
CA ASP A 121 1.02 -8.00 -18.43
C ASP A 121 0.34 -6.66 -18.08
N ALA A 122 1.05 -5.74 -17.42
CA ALA A 122 0.50 -4.44 -17.06
C ALA A 122 0.07 -3.64 -18.28
N THR A 123 -1.16 -3.13 -18.24
CA THR A 123 -1.63 -2.19 -19.25
C THR A 123 -0.77 -0.91 -19.25
N PRO A 124 -0.72 -0.14 -20.36
CA PRO A 124 0.03 1.12 -20.41
C PRO A 124 -0.34 2.10 -19.31
N VAL A 125 -1.62 2.19 -18.93
CA VAL A 125 -2.12 3.02 -17.82
C VAL A 125 -1.59 2.51 -16.48
N ALA A 126 -1.65 1.20 -16.23
CA ALA A 126 -1.13 0.60 -15.02
C ALA A 126 0.40 0.75 -14.89
N ALA A 127 1.13 0.57 -15.99
CA ALA A 127 2.58 0.74 -16.04
C ALA A 127 2.99 2.20 -15.76
N HIS A 128 2.31 3.18 -16.40
CA HIS A 128 2.54 4.59 -16.13
C HIS A 128 2.30 4.94 -14.65
N ALA A 129 1.22 4.43 -14.05
CA ALA A 129 0.91 4.71 -12.65
C ALA A 129 2.04 4.25 -11.69
N ARG A 130 2.72 3.13 -12.01
CA ARG A 130 3.91 2.70 -11.24
C ARG A 130 5.09 3.65 -11.48
N ALA A 131 5.40 3.94 -12.73
CA ALA A 131 6.52 4.83 -13.08
C ALA A 131 6.37 6.24 -12.46
N PHE A 132 5.15 6.77 -12.43
CA PHE A 132 4.86 8.10 -11.86
C PHE A 132 5.00 8.15 -10.33
N ASN A 133 4.49 7.13 -9.63
CA ASN A 133 4.46 7.12 -8.16
C ASN A 133 5.74 6.57 -7.53
N TYR A 134 6.53 5.79 -8.28
CA TYR A 134 7.71 5.10 -7.78
C TYR A 134 8.94 5.43 -8.66
N PRO A 135 9.54 6.62 -8.48
CA PRO A 135 10.68 7.08 -9.28
C PRO A 135 11.92 6.19 -9.08
N LEU A 136 12.93 6.38 -9.95
CA LEU A 136 14.18 5.61 -9.93
C LEU A 136 15.13 5.98 -8.77
N SER A 137 14.89 7.11 -8.11
CA SER A 137 15.78 7.62 -7.07
C SER A 137 15.13 7.52 -5.70
N SER A 138 15.86 6.93 -4.77
CA SER A 138 15.49 6.86 -3.35
C SER A 138 15.44 8.25 -2.72
N ARG A 139 14.60 8.45 -1.72
CA ARG A 139 14.52 9.69 -0.94
C ARG A 139 14.03 9.42 0.47
N THR A 140 14.52 10.23 1.42
CA THR A 140 13.98 10.28 2.78
C THR A 140 13.32 11.64 2.99
N VAL A 141 12.12 11.64 3.56
CA VAL A 141 11.33 12.85 3.80
C VAL A 141 11.01 13.02 5.28
N SER A 142 10.79 14.27 5.68
CA SER A 142 10.41 14.71 7.01
C SER A 142 9.26 15.73 6.92
N MET A 143 8.78 16.24 8.04
CA MET A 143 7.79 17.33 8.04
C MET A 143 8.29 18.61 7.35
N ALA A 144 9.62 18.83 7.28
CA ALA A 144 10.19 19.99 6.59
C ALA A 144 9.94 19.97 5.06
N ASP A 145 9.65 18.78 4.50
CA ASP A 145 9.37 18.61 3.07
C ASP A 145 7.89 18.84 2.71
N GLN A 146 7.02 18.95 3.73
CA GLN A 146 5.57 19.13 3.55
C GLN A 146 5.20 20.34 2.67
N PRO A 147 5.82 21.53 2.79
CA PRO A 147 5.44 22.67 1.94
C PRO A 147 5.65 22.44 0.44
N GLN A 148 6.59 21.55 0.07
CA GLN A 148 6.91 21.23 -1.32
C GLN A 148 6.16 20.01 -1.84
N LEU A 149 6.00 18.98 -0.99
CA LEU A 149 5.45 17.68 -1.36
C LEU A 149 3.95 17.55 -1.05
N GLY A 150 3.43 18.39 -0.16
CA GLY A 150 2.05 18.29 0.29
C GLY A 150 1.73 16.91 0.84
N LEU A 151 0.60 16.34 0.46
CA LEU A 151 0.15 15.03 0.87
C LEU A 151 1.14 13.90 0.48
N LYS A 152 1.98 14.10 -0.54
CA LYS A 152 3.02 13.10 -0.91
C LYS A 152 4.10 12.91 0.17
N THR A 153 4.23 13.83 1.11
CA THR A 153 5.15 13.68 2.24
C THR A 153 4.85 12.42 3.07
N CYS A 154 3.56 12.09 3.23
CA CYS A 154 3.12 10.89 3.95
C CYS A 154 2.74 9.72 3.02
N PHE A 155 3.11 9.78 1.73
CA PHE A 155 2.86 8.67 0.81
C PHE A 155 3.68 7.45 1.21
N LEU A 156 2.98 6.32 1.35
CA LEU A 156 3.53 5.01 1.70
C LEU A 156 2.60 3.92 1.14
N SER A 157 3.10 2.71 0.97
CA SER A 157 2.26 1.58 0.54
C SER A 157 2.67 0.28 1.22
N ASN A 158 1.73 -0.31 1.96
CA ASN A 158 1.88 -1.62 2.61
C ASN A 158 1.97 -2.81 1.65
N SER A 159 1.95 -2.56 0.33
CA SER A 159 2.29 -3.62 -0.62
C SER A 159 3.72 -4.11 -0.43
N PHE A 160 4.63 -3.25 0.02
CA PHE A 160 5.97 -3.59 0.50
C PHE A 160 6.50 -2.43 1.34
N ALA A 161 6.29 -2.49 2.65
CA ALA A 161 6.69 -1.45 3.59
C ALA A 161 7.25 -2.04 4.88
N ALA A 162 8.20 -1.35 5.48
CA ALA A 162 8.83 -1.70 6.74
C ALA A 162 8.64 -0.59 7.76
N TYR A 163 8.55 -0.96 9.03
CA TYR A 163 8.35 -0.04 10.15
C TYR A 163 9.25 -0.41 11.30
N ARG A 164 9.87 0.58 11.94
CA ARG A 164 10.47 0.37 13.26
C ARG A 164 9.35 0.05 14.25
N LEU A 165 9.40 -1.16 14.84
CA LEU A 165 8.28 -1.71 15.65
C LEU A 165 7.91 -0.76 16.79
N ALA A 166 8.91 -0.24 17.52
CA ALA A 166 8.65 0.68 18.63
C ALA A 166 7.94 1.97 18.20
N ASP A 167 8.30 2.53 17.04
CA ASP A 167 7.66 3.73 16.50
C ASP A 167 6.22 3.44 16.04
N LEU A 168 5.99 2.29 15.37
CA LEU A 168 4.66 1.87 14.93
C LEU A 168 3.73 1.65 16.13
N LEU A 169 4.17 0.94 17.15
CA LEU A 169 3.42 0.76 18.40
C LEU A 169 3.20 2.10 19.11
N GLY A 170 4.21 2.97 19.12
CA GLY A 170 4.14 4.30 19.69
C GLY A 170 3.05 5.19 19.08
N VAL A 171 2.66 5.01 17.82
CA VAL A 171 1.56 5.73 17.17
C VAL A 171 0.22 4.99 17.24
N GLY A 172 0.16 3.85 17.94
CA GLY A 172 -1.04 3.05 18.15
C GLY A 172 -1.34 2.05 17.03
N GLY A 173 -0.35 1.71 16.19
CA GLY A 173 -0.52 0.82 15.05
C GLY A 173 -1.32 1.46 13.92
N PHE A 174 -1.96 0.62 13.11
CA PHE A 174 -2.78 1.06 11.97
C PHE A 174 -4.21 1.34 12.40
N PRO A 175 -4.84 2.45 11.92
CA PRO A 175 -6.24 2.72 12.21
C PRO A 175 -7.16 1.67 11.58
N SER A 176 -8.17 1.22 12.30
CA SER A 176 -9.18 0.25 11.85
C SER A 176 -10.46 0.90 11.33
N ASP A 177 -10.63 2.19 11.55
CA ASP A 177 -11.82 2.97 11.21
C ASP A 177 -11.76 3.63 9.82
N VAL A 178 -10.71 3.36 9.06
CA VAL A 178 -10.53 3.89 7.70
C VAL A 178 -10.85 2.83 6.63
N ILE A 179 -11.43 3.25 5.51
CA ILE A 179 -11.77 2.37 4.40
C ILE A 179 -10.53 1.87 3.64
N LEU A 180 -9.50 2.71 3.56
CA LEU A 180 -8.17 2.48 3.01
C LEU A 180 -7.22 3.57 3.53
N GLY A 181 -5.90 3.52 3.21
CA GLY A 181 -4.93 4.56 3.56
C GLY A 181 -4.47 4.50 5.01
N GLU A 182 -4.63 3.34 5.66
CA GLU A 182 -4.11 3.05 6.98
C GLU A 182 -2.59 3.28 7.06
N ASP A 183 -1.88 2.95 5.97
CA ASP A 183 -0.45 3.14 5.80
C ASP A 183 -0.07 4.63 5.74
N MET A 184 -0.76 5.41 4.92
CA MET A 184 -0.60 6.86 4.84
C MET A 184 -0.88 7.53 6.18
N SER A 185 -1.91 7.07 6.91
CA SER A 185 -2.26 7.58 8.24
C SER A 185 -1.14 7.35 9.25
N VAL A 186 -0.51 6.16 9.23
CA VAL A 186 0.64 5.86 10.08
C VAL A 186 1.84 6.73 9.71
N ALA A 187 2.18 6.82 8.42
CA ALA A 187 3.28 7.66 7.95
C ALA A 187 3.11 9.12 8.38
N ALA A 188 1.89 9.66 8.25
CA ALA A 188 1.56 11.01 8.70
C ALA A 188 1.76 11.21 10.20
N ARG A 189 1.26 10.27 11.03
CA ARG A 189 1.44 10.33 12.50
C ARG A 189 2.92 10.26 12.90
N LEU A 190 3.72 9.43 12.21
CA LEU A 190 5.17 9.32 12.46
C LEU A 190 5.90 10.62 12.09
N LEU A 191 5.58 11.22 10.93
CA LEU A 191 6.13 12.50 10.51
C LEU A 191 5.81 13.62 11.52
N MET A 192 4.56 13.70 12.00
CA MET A 192 4.15 14.66 13.02
C MET A 192 4.89 14.49 14.35
N ARG A 193 5.45 13.30 14.62
CA ARG A 193 6.33 13.03 15.77
C ARG A 193 7.81 13.30 15.49
N GLY A 194 8.12 13.97 14.38
CA GLY A 194 9.49 14.30 14.00
C GLY A 194 10.30 13.15 13.39
N ARG A 195 9.63 12.01 13.09
CA ARG A 195 10.28 10.88 12.43
C ARG A 195 10.35 11.11 10.92
N ARG A 196 11.10 10.25 10.23
CA ARG A 196 11.31 10.29 8.79
C ARG A 196 10.69 9.09 8.10
N VAL A 197 10.26 9.28 6.85
CA VAL A 197 9.78 8.24 5.94
C VAL A 197 10.77 8.09 4.79
N ALA A 198 11.20 6.85 4.51
CA ALA A 198 12.12 6.56 3.43
C ALA A 198 11.41 5.85 2.27
N TYR A 199 11.61 6.34 1.06
CA TYR A 199 11.36 5.60 -0.17
C TYR A 199 12.66 5.00 -0.66
N VAL A 200 12.69 3.68 -0.89
CA VAL A 200 13.88 2.92 -1.30
C VAL A 200 13.66 2.36 -2.70
N ALA A 201 14.25 2.99 -3.70
CA ALA A 201 14.05 2.64 -5.11
C ALA A 201 14.69 1.30 -5.49
N GLU A 202 15.69 0.86 -4.77
CA GLU A 202 16.40 -0.42 -4.93
C GLU A 202 15.59 -1.61 -4.38
N ALA A 203 14.70 -1.35 -3.41
CA ALA A 203 13.80 -2.34 -2.83
C ALA A 203 12.58 -2.57 -3.75
N CYS A 204 12.73 -3.43 -4.75
CA CYS A 204 11.73 -3.59 -5.80
C CYS A 204 10.77 -4.76 -5.56
N VAL A 205 9.48 -4.53 -5.86
CA VAL A 205 8.45 -5.56 -5.98
C VAL A 205 7.68 -5.41 -7.28
N TYR A 206 7.28 -6.50 -7.91
CA TYR A 206 6.27 -6.47 -8.97
C TYR A 206 4.89 -6.38 -8.32
N HIS A 207 4.21 -5.26 -8.56
CA HIS A 207 2.86 -5.02 -8.06
C HIS A 207 2.16 -3.98 -8.94
N SER A 208 1.16 -4.39 -9.69
CA SER A 208 0.31 -3.51 -10.49
C SER A 208 -1.06 -4.14 -10.70
N HIS A 209 -2.06 -3.34 -11.00
CA HIS A 209 -3.42 -3.79 -11.26
C HIS A 209 -3.92 -3.23 -12.58
N ASN A 210 -4.47 -4.11 -13.41
CA ASN A 210 -5.13 -3.74 -14.66
C ASN A 210 -6.61 -3.44 -14.38
N TYR A 211 -6.88 -2.33 -13.68
CA TYR A 211 -8.23 -1.97 -13.31
C TYR A 211 -9.10 -1.62 -14.52
N THR A 212 -10.33 -2.08 -14.50
CA THR A 212 -11.40 -1.59 -15.39
C THR A 212 -11.80 -0.16 -15.00
N LEU A 213 -12.50 0.55 -15.89
CA LEU A 213 -12.99 1.91 -15.58
C LEU A 213 -13.87 1.95 -14.33
N THR A 214 -14.71 0.92 -14.13
CA THR A 214 -15.53 0.79 -12.93
C THR A 214 -14.70 0.62 -11.67
N GLN A 215 -13.67 -0.22 -11.72
CA GLN A 215 -12.76 -0.42 -10.59
C GLN A 215 -11.96 0.84 -10.27
N GLU A 216 -11.49 1.59 -11.29
CA GLU A 216 -10.84 2.89 -11.08
C GLU A 216 -11.78 3.88 -10.40
N PHE A 217 -13.04 3.96 -10.87
CA PHE A 217 -14.06 4.80 -10.24
C PHE A 217 -14.26 4.41 -8.77
N CYS A 218 -14.49 3.13 -8.48
CA CYS A 218 -14.74 2.65 -7.13
C CYS A 218 -13.54 2.88 -6.19
N ARG A 219 -12.31 2.60 -6.67
CA ARG A 219 -11.09 2.84 -5.89
C ARG A 219 -10.92 4.32 -5.53
N TYR A 220 -11.18 5.23 -6.48
CA TYR A 220 -11.09 6.65 -6.21
C TYR A 220 -12.28 7.20 -5.41
N PHE A 221 -13.45 6.55 -5.48
CA PHE A 221 -14.53 6.81 -4.53
C PHE A 221 -14.06 6.51 -3.10
N ASP A 222 -13.47 5.36 -2.86
CA ASP A 222 -12.94 4.99 -1.54
C ASP A 222 -11.82 5.95 -1.09
N THR A 223 -10.96 6.41 -2.00
CA THR A 223 -9.95 7.45 -1.70
C THR A 223 -10.61 8.79 -1.32
N GLY A 224 -11.70 9.16 -1.99
CA GLY A 224 -12.49 10.35 -1.63
C GLY A 224 -13.12 10.23 -0.25
N VAL A 225 -13.68 9.06 0.08
CA VAL A 225 -14.23 8.73 1.41
C VAL A 225 -13.14 8.83 2.48
N PHE A 226 -11.97 8.23 2.23
CA PHE A 226 -10.84 8.32 3.15
C PHE A 226 -10.49 9.78 3.47
N HIS A 227 -10.32 10.61 2.47
CA HIS A 227 -10.01 12.03 2.67
C HIS A 227 -11.15 12.82 3.30
N ALA A 228 -12.41 12.42 3.10
CA ALA A 228 -13.55 13.06 3.76
C ALA A 228 -13.59 12.73 5.26
N ARG A 229 -13.24 11.49 5.62
CA ARG A 229 -13.27 10.99 7.01
C ARG A 229 -12.00 11.25 7.80
N THR A 230 -10.91 11.64 7.12
CA THR A 230 -9.62 12.00 7.74
C THR A 230 -9.23 13.46 7.44
N PRO A 231 -10.08 14.46 7.81
CA PRO A 231 -9.83 15.86 7.46
C PRO A 231 -8.52 16.41 8.04
N TRP A 232 -8.09 15.88 9.20
CA TRP A 232 -6.81 16.25 9.81
C TRP A 232 -5.62 16.03 8.88
N LEU A 233 -5.67 14.98 8.05
CA LEU A 233 -4.61 14.65 7.11
C LEU A 233 -4.43 15.76 6.05
N LEU A 234 -5.56 16.20 5.47
CA LEU A 234 -5.54 17.28 4.49
C LEU A 234 -5.22 18.64 5.12
N GLN A 235 -5.66 18.89 6.35
CA GLN A 235 -5.34 20.12 7.10
C GLN A 235 -3.84 20.19 7.39
N THR A 236 -3.21 19.06 7.72
CA THR A 236 -1.78 19.01 8.08
C THR A 236 -0.87 19.03 6.85
N PHE A 237 -1.22 18.24 5.82
CA PHE A 237 -0.33 18.02 4.68
C PHE A 237 -0.75 18.78 3.40
N GLY A 238 -1.91 19.42 3.42
CA GLY A 238 -2.45 20.17 2.30
C GLY A 238 -3.40 19.34 1.41
N GLU A 239 -4.18 20.07 0.63
CA GLU A 239 -5.10 19.47 -0.36
C GLU A 239 -4.30 18.79 -1.50
N VAL A 240 -4.97 17.88 -2.21
CA VAL A 240 -4.42 17.18 -3.39
C VAL A 240 -4.28 18.14 -4.59
N GLY A 241 -3.68 19.32 -4.36
CA GLY A 241 -3.59 20.38 -5.34
C GLY A 241 -2.54 20.11 -6.43
N GLY A 242 -2.96 20.18 -7.71
CA GLY A 242 -2.05 20.11 -8.86
C GLY A 242 -1.47 18.74 -9.20
N GLU A 243 -1.43 17.80 -8.25
CA GLU A 243 -0.87 16.45 -8.46
C GLU A 243 -1.68 15.65 -9.47
N GLY A 244 -3.01 15.70 -9.39
CA GLY A 244 -3.89 15.04 -10.35
C GLY A 244 -3.66 15.55 -11.78
N LEU A 245 -3.47 16.85 -11.97
CA LEU A 245 -3.19 17.42 -13.29
C LEU A 245 -1.79 17.02 -13.79
N ARG A 246 -0.79 16.98 -12.91
CA ARG A 246 0.56 16.45 -13.25
C ARG A 246 0.49 14.99 -13.67
N PHE A 247 -0.28 14.16 -12.94
CA PHE A 247 -0.49 12.78 -13.28
C PHE A 247 -1.12 12.63 -14.67
N ILE A 248 -2.23 13.32 -14.95
CA ILE A 248 -2.94 13.26 -16.24
C ILE A 248 -2.02 13.66 -17.39
N ARG A 249 -1.28 14.78 -17.26
CA ARG A 249 -0.34 15.23 -18.28
C ARG A 249 0.76 14.20 -18.54
N SER A 250 1.32 13.65 -17.49
CA SER A 250 2.35 12.61 -17.56
C SER A 250 1.81 11.31 -18.18
N GLU A 251 0.58 10.90 -17.80
CA GLU A 251 -0.06 9.69 -18.34
C GLU A 251 -0.33 9.84 -19.83
N LEU A 252 -0.89 10.96 -20.27
CA LEU A 252 -1.12 11.25 -21.69
C LEU A 252 0.19 11.29 -22.48
N ALA A 253 1.23 11.96 -21.97
CA ALA A 253 2.54 11.97 -22.61
C ALA A 253 3.15 10.59 -22.74
N TYR A 254 3.03 9.75 -21.69
CA TYR A 254 3.50 8.37 -21.69
C TYR A 254 2.74 7.52 -22.73
N VAL A 255 1.41 7.56 -22.70
CA VAL A 255 0.56 6.77 -23.58
C VAL A 255 0.72 7.23 -25.04
N CYS A 256 0.81 8.53 -25.33
CA CYS A 256 1.10 9.04 -26.68
C CYS A 256 2.41 8.49 -27.25
N ARG A 257 3.44 8.31 -26.39
CA ARG A 257 4.76 7.83 -26.82
C ARG A 257 4.83 6.32 -26.98
N HIS A 258 4.18 5.54 -26.07
CA HIS A 258 4.40 4.09 -25.98
C HIS A 258 3.21 3.25 -26.46
N ALA A 259 1.99 3.80 -26.44
CA ALA A 259 0.77 3.07 -26.77
C ALA A 259 -0.37 4.03 -27.18
N PRO A 260 -0.29 4.73 -28.33
CA PRO A 260 -1.24 5.77 -28.70
C PRO A 260 -2.69 5.30 -28.82
N THR A 261 -2.92 4.03 -29.10
CA THR A 261 -4.27 3.42 -29.11
C THR A 261 -4.96 3.42 -27.75
N TRP A 262 -4.21 3.64 -26.67
CA TRP A 262 -4.72 3.69 -25.30
C TRP A 262 -5.13 5.10 -24.85
N ILE A 263 -4.96 6.14 -25.68
CA ILE A 263 -5.34 7.51 -25.34
C ILE A 263 -6.82 7.62 -24.90
N PRO A 264 -7.80 7.02 -25.60
CA PRO A 264 -9.20 7.09 -25.17
C PRO A 264 -9.41 6.45 -23.79
N VAL A 265 -8.72 5.32 -23.54
CA VAL A 265 -8.80 4.60 -22.25
C VAL A 265 -8.18 5.43 -21.13
N ALA A 266 -7.03 6.07 -21.35
CA ALA A 266 -6.37 6.94 -20.37
C ALA A 266 -7.26 8.14 -19.99
N ILE A 267 -7.91 8.78 -20.98
CA ILE A 267 -8.85 9.88 -20.74
C ILE A 267 -10.06 9.39 -19.93
N ALA A 268 -10.68 8.27 -20.34
CA ALA A 268 -11.83 7.70 -19.63
C ALA A 268 -11.48 7.28 -18.20
N SER A 269 -10.28 6.68 -18.00
CA SER A 269 -9.77 6.31 -16.67
C SER A 269 -9.57 7.54 -15.79
N SER A 270 -8.95 8.60 -16.30
CA SER A 270 -8.76 9.85 -15.56
C SER A 270 -10.09 10.49 -15.17
N LEU A 271 -11.09 10.46 -16.06
CA LEU A 271 -12.45 10.96 -15.77
C LEU A 271 -13.13 10.09 -14.69
N ALA A 272 -13.03 8.76 -14.79
CA ALA A 272 -13.59 7.84 -13.81
C ALA A 272 -12.97 8.07 -12.41
N LYS A 273 -11.65 8.24 -12.34
CA LYS A 273 -10.91 8.59 -11.11
C LYS A 273 -11.42 9.90 -10.51
N TRP A 274 -11.55 10.94 -11.32
CA TRP A 274 -12.02 12.25 -10.87
C TRP A 274 -13.45 12.20 -10.36
N LEU A 275 -14.36 11.55 -11.09
CA LEU A 275 -15.77 11.41 -10.69
C LEU A 275 -15.89 10.59 -9.40
N GLY A 276 -15.19 9.45 -9.31
CA GLY A 276 -15.17 8.62 -8.10
C GLY A 276 -14.69 9.44 -6.90
N TYR A 277 -13.56 10.12 -7.00
CA TYR A 277 -13.02 10.95 -5.93
C TYR A 277 -13.98 12.03 -5.46
N LYS A 278 -14.56 12.80 -6.40
CA LYS A 278 -15.52 13.85 -6.06
C LYS A 278 -16.76 13.31 -5.35
N LEU A 279 -17.29 12.18 -5.83
CA LEU A 279 -18.45 11.54 -5.19
C LEU A 279 -18.10 11.00 -3.80
N GLY A 280 -16.91 10.40 -3.63
CA GLY A 280 -16.43 9.94 -2.33
C GLY A 280 -16.26 11.07 -1.30
N ARG A 281 -15.83 12.26 -1.74
CA ARG A 281 -15.69 13.45 -0.86
C ARG A 281 -17.02 13.92 -0.24
N ILE A 282 -18.14 13.61 -0.88
CA ILE A 282 -19.49 13.97 -0.39
C ILE A 282 -20.27 12.74 0.11
N GLU A 283 -19.59 11.65 0.48
CA GLU A 283 -20.19 10.37 0.84
C GLU A 283 -21.24 10.50 1.96
N ALA A 284 -21.06 11.44 2.89
CA ALA A 284 -22.00 11.65 4.00
C ALA A 284 -23.44 11.92 3.53
N HIS A 285 -23.61 12.47 2.33
CA HIS A 285 -24.92 12.79 1.73
C HIS A 285 -25.48 11.65 0.86
N LEU A 286 -24.75 10.53 0.71
CA LEU A 286 -25.17 9.42 -0.14
C LEU A 286 -25.89 8.32 0.67
N PRO A 287 -26.94 7.71 0.12
CA PRO A 287 -27.58 6.55 0.74
C PRO A 287 -26.63 5.36 0.77
N LEU A 288 -26.80 4.49 1.78
CA LEU A 288 -25.92 3.33 2.02
C LEU A 288 -25.80 2.40 0.80
N THR A 289 -26.90 2.17 0.10
CA THR A 289 -26.93 1.36 -1.13
C THR A 289 -26.00 1.90 -2.20
N LEU A 290 -25.98 3.21 -2.39
CA LEU A 290 -25.10 3.87 -3.37
C LEU A 290 -23.64 3.83 -2.93
N LYS A 291 -23.36 4.03 -1.64
CA LYS A 291 -21.99 3.88 -1.06
C LYS A 291 -21.43 2.48 -1.33
N ARG A 292 -22.22 1.43 -1.06
CA ARG A 292 -21.86 0.03 -1.34
C ARG A 292 -21.63 -0.25 -2.82
N TRP A 293 -22.45 0.36 -3.69
CA TRP A 293 -22.29 0.20 -5.15
C TRP A 293 -21.04 0.88 -5.68
N CYS A 294 -20.73 2.07 -5.18
CA CYS A 294 -19.57 2.86 -5.60
C CYS A 294 -18.22 2.39 -5.00
N SER A 295 -18.23 1.55 -3.96
CA SER A 295 -17.05 1.15 -3.20
C SER A 295 -16.47 -0.18 -3.68
N MET A 296 -15.14 -0.31 -3.66
CA MET A 296 -14.44 -1.59 -3.74
C MET A 296 -14.53 -2.37 -2.42
N HIS A 297 -14.61 -1.66 -1.29
CA HIS A 297 -14.61 -2.21 0.06
C HIS A 297 -16.03 -2.25 0.64
N LYS A 298 -16.90 -3.08 0.03
CA LYS A 298 -18.32 -3.14 0.39
C LYS A 298 -18.58 -3.51 1.86
N GLY A 299 -17.69 -4.32 2.46
CA GLY A 299 -17.76 -4.71 3.86
C GLY A 299 -17.53 -3.57 4.86
N TYR A 300 -16.90 -2.48 4.42
CA TYR A 300 -16.72 -1.29 5.24
C TYR A 300 -18.05 -0.56 5.55
N TRP A 301 -19.06 -0.77 4.72
CA TRP A 301 -20.36 -0.12 4.81
C TRP A 301 -21.38 -1.02 5.52
N SER A 302 -21.04 -1.56 6.66
CA SER A 302 -21.96 -2.35 7.51
C SER A 302 -22.87 -1.47 8.34
#